data_6a6de06edbbc72e9b6c15999f5f28152
#
_entry.id   6a6de06edbbc72e9b6c15999f5f28152
#
_cell.length_a   1.000
_cell.length_b   1.000
_cell.length_c   1.000
_cell.angle_alpha   90.00
_cell.angle_beta   90.00
_cell.angle_gamma   90.00
#
_symmetry.space_group_name_H-M   'P 1'
#
loop_
_entity.id
_entity.type
_entity.pdbx_description
1 polymer ?
#
loop_
_entity_poly.entity_id
_entity_poly.type
_entity_poly.pdbx_seq_one_letter_code
_entity_poly.pdbx_strand_id
1 'polypeptide(L)'
;MKPIQKNELLSSLEQAFCRRVIGSARIRFSAARCLRVGLSLSLVPVFLVVSFISAASQQTAPASSQQPAKSAKPAEQMVPMRDGVKLATSIFLPQGKGPWPVVLVRTPYGKDLQATGNTLWTNREFALVVQDCRGSFKSEGEYRPFMTDHVDGYDTIEWIAKQPWSDGKVGMYGASAMGITANLASMMNPPHLVANFVMVARASLYNQSAFMGGVYRKELNDPWLKRQKAEWVIAETIKHSVYDGFFDLAEMPKHWHEIHVPVYNYGGWYDIFGQGNIDNFVGLQSIGGALAAGNQKLIMGPWGHGKIEEVKYPTDSVVNATEEAMRWFDYWLKGKDNGIMEEPPVRYYVMGDVGNSQAPGNEWRTALAWPVPAKPTSYFLKPGGALSEKIAVEPESTDTYFYNPRDPVPTIGGANLSVKKGPMDQRATGDRKDILKFVTPVLTSPIEVTGRVNVELWAESDAPDTDWMAKLVDVYPDGAERLVLDSAARARFRDGLDHEVFMKKGEVYRFSIDLWSTSIIFNKGHRIAIHVTSSNDPRFDPNPNTGKPLRADDETRVARNTVHHDRAHPSRVLLPIVPSYGGKRP
;
A
#
# COMPACT_ATOMS: atom_id res chain seq x y z
N MET A 1 -40.58 -7.01 -15.92
CA MET A 1 -39.72 -7.13 -14.73
C MET A 1 -39.46 -5.74 -14.21
N LYS A 2 -39.99 -5.40 -13.04
CA LYS A 2 -39.78 -4.08 -12.41
C LYS A 2 -38.40 -4.04 -11.73
N PRO A 3 -37.65 -2.93 -11.74
CA PRO A 3 -36.37 -2.85 -11.05
C PRO A 3 -36.61 -2.82 -9.53
N ILE A 4 -35.92 -3.70 -8.82
CA ILE A 4 -35.89 -3.75 -7.35
C ILE A 4 -35.06 -2.55 -6.85
N GLN A 5 -35.65 -1.75 -5.98
CA GLN A 5 -35.01 -0.56 -5.43
C GLN A 5 -33.82 -0.95 -4.54
N LYS A 6 -32.66 -0.39 -4.84
CA LYS A 6 -31.36 -0.59 -4.15
C LYS A 6 -31.38 -0.35 -2.61
N ASN A 7 -32.39 0.37 -2.10
CA ASN A 7 -32.48 0.73 -0.68
C ASN A 7 -32.97 -0.38 0.26
N GLU A 8 -33.66 -1.42 -0.25
CA GLU A 8 -34.13 -2.51 0.61
C GLU A 8 -33.04 -3.56 0.90
N LEU A 9 -32.03 -3.69 0.04
CA LEU A 9 -30.92 -4.62 0.27
C LEU A 9 -29.95 -4.14 1.35
N LEU A 10 -29.72 -2.83 1.45
CA LEU A 10 -28.85 -2.23 2.47
C LEU A 10 -29.44 -2.36 3.87
N SER A 11 -30.76 -2.15 4.03
CA SER A 11 -31.41 -2.26 5.33
C SER A 11 -31.46 -3.70 5.87
N SER A 12 -31.52 -4.69 4.99
CA SER A 12 -31.55 -6.11 5.38
C SER A 12 -30.17 -6.64 5.83
N LEU A 13 -29.09 -6.13 5.28
CA LEU A 13 -27.73 -6.49 5.68
C LEU A 13 -27.33 -5.85 7.01
N GLU A 14 -27.71 -4.61 7.24
CA GLU A 14 -27.49 -3.93 8.53
C GLU A 14 -28.28 -4.57 9.68
N GLN A 15 -29.53 -5.00 9.43
CA GLN A 15 -30.36 -5.67 10.44
C GLN A 15 -29.89 -7.10 10.75
N ALA A 16 -29.33 -7.82 9.78
CA ALA A 16 -28.80 -9.16 10.01
C ALA A 16 -27.51 -9.13 10.87
N PHE A 17 -26.68 -8.09 10.71
CA PHE A 17 -25.45 -7.92 11.50
C PHE A 17 -25.75 -7.53 12.97
N CYS A 18 -26.73 -6.64 13.19
CA CYS A 18 -27.10 -6.18 14.54
C CYS A 18 -27.73 -7.27 15.43
N ARG A 19 -28.45 -8.24 14.84
CA ARG A 19 -29.13 -9.31 15.62
C ARG A 19 -28.23 -10.44 16.11
N ARG A 20 -27.03 -10.61 15.57
CA ARG A 20 -26.10 -11.69 15.98
C ARG A 20 -25.13 -11.32 17.09
N VAL A 21 -24.96 -10.05 17.42
CA VAL A 21 -23.94 -9.58 18.39
C VAL A 21 -24.54 -9.34 19.79
N ILE A 22 -25.88 -9.38 19.99
CA ILE A 22 -26.51 -9.10 21.28
C ILE A 22 -27.10 -10.39 21.89
N GLY A 23 -26.29 -11.41 22.02
CA GLY A 23 -26.67 -12.66 22.67
C GLY A 23 -25.61 -13.17 23.65
N SER A 24 -25.86 -12.94 24.93
CA SER A 24 -25.23 -13.62 26.09
C SER A 24 -23.80 -13.26 26.49
N ALA A 25 -23.67 -12.49 27.59
CA ALA A 25 -22.87 -12.89 28.76
C ALA A 25 -23.05 -11.90 29.92
N ARG A 26 -23.84 -12.31 30.92
CA ARG A 26 -23.81 -11.73 32.27
C ARG A 26 -22.68 -12.41 33.04
N ILE A 27 -21.63 -11.69 33.43
CA ILE A 27 -20.69 -12.15 34.47
C ILE A 27 -20.53 -11.04 35.51
N ARG A 28 -20.69 -11.48 36.79
CA ARG A 28 -20.69 -10.65 37.99
C ARG A 28 -19.26 -10.23 38.37
N PHE A 29 -19.12 -8.96 38.77
CA PHE A 29 -17.92 -8.45 39.44
C PHE A 29 -17.86 -8.91 40.88
N SER A 30 -16.68 -9.39 41.30
CA SER A 30 -16.27 -9.47 42.70
C SER A 30 -14.99 -8.65 42.87
N ALA A 31 -15.04 -7.71 43.83
CA ALA A 31 -13.92 -6.88 44.20
C ALA A 31 -13.03 -7.59 45.25
N ALA A 32 -11.70 -7.51 45.11
CA ALA A 32 -10.81 -7.26 46.24
C ALA A 32 -9.32 -7.27 45.88
N ARG A 33 -8.67 -6.25 46.38
CA ARG A 33 -7.33 -6.12 46.97
C ARG A 33 -6.18 -5.56 46.12
N CYS A 34 -5.80 -4.37 46.59
CA CYS A 34 -4.55 -3.66 46.35
C CYS A 34 -3.29 -4.48 46.67
N LEU A 35 -2.24 -4.32 45.83
CA LEU A 35 -0.87 -4.23 46.33
C LEU A 35 -0.04 -3.28 45.46
N ARG A 36 0.67 -2.35 46.13
CA ARG A 36 1.61 -1.38 45.54
C ARG A 36 2.88 -2.09 45.09
N VAL A 37 3.39 -1.82 43.91
CA VAL A 37 4.83 -1.90 43.61
C VAL A 37 5.19 -0.81 42.56
N GLY A 38 6.35 -0.25 42.78
CA GLY A 38 6.93 1.00 42.34
C GLY A 38 6.93 1.34 40.83
N LEU A 39 6.88 2.64 40.62
CA LEU A 39 7.19 3.32 39.34
C LEU A 39 8.66 3.10 38.97
N SER A 40 8.87 2.63 37.76
CA SER A 40 10.05 3.03 36.97
C SER A 40 9.55 3.60 35.65
N LEU A 41 9.63 4.94 35.52
CA LEU A 41 9.41 5.65 34.26
C LEU A 41 10.51 5.26 33.28
N SER A 42 10.18 4.53 32.25
CA SER A 42 10.94 4.51 31.02
C SER A 42 10.18 5.34 29.97
N LEU A 43 10.64 6.56 29.77
CA LEU A 43 10.27 7.43 28.65
C LEU A 43 10.68 6.73 27.34
N VAL A 44 9.71 6.15 26.65
CA VAL A 44 9.86 5.77 25.22
C VAL A 44 9.35 6.97 24.40
N PRO A 45 10.16 7.54 23.50
CA PRO A 45 9.78 8.75 22.78
C PRO A 45 8.66 8.45 21.78
N VAL A 46 7.56 9.17 21.95
CA VAL A 46 6.47 9.29 20.97
C VAL A 46 6.98 10.17 19.82
N PHE A 47 7.68 9.56 18.85
CA PHE A 47 8.04 10.22 17.59
C PHE A 47 8.01 9.19 16.49
N LEU A 48 6.97 9.21 15.64
CA LEU A 48 7.09 8.63 14.28
C LEU A 48 5.85 8.72 13.37
N VAL A 49 5.02 9.75 13.48
CA VAL A 49 4.01 10.02 12.42
C VAL A 49 3.97 11.49 11.98
N VAL A 50 4.68 12.39 12.68
CA VAL A 50 4.65 13.85 12.36
C VAL A 50 5.63 14.24 11.26
N SER A 51 6.52 13.35 10.79
CA SER A 51 7.66 13.70 9.95
C SER A 51 7.37 13.95 8.46
N PHE A 52 6.16 13.77 7.98
CA PHE A 52 5.88 14.01 6.55
C PHE A 52 5.65 15.48 6.16
N ILE A 53 5.43 16.38 7.13
CA ILE A 53 5.21 17.80 6.85
C ILE A 53 6.44 18.67 7.20
N SER A 54 7.38 18.17 8.00
CA SER A 54 8.51 19.00 8.52
C SER A 54 9.87 18.80 7.85
N ALA A 55 10.04 17.88 6.91
CA ALA A 55 11.34 17.62 6.28
C ALA A 55 11.65 18.51 5.05
N ALA A 56 10.78 19.46 4.69
CA ALA A 56 10.98 20.34 3.53
C ALA A 56 11.53 21.74 3.87
N SER A 57 11.96 22.00 5.11
CA SER A 57 12.41 23.34 5.47
C SER A 57 13.78 23.38 6.16
N GLN A 58 14.85 23.03 5.45
CA GLN A 58 16.20 23.50 5.75
C GLN A 58 17.01 23.59 4.46
N GLN A 59 16.75 24.61 3.67
CA GLN A 59 17.75 25.24 2.81
C GLN A 59 17.52 26.75 2.83
N THR A 60 18.53 27.47 3.29
CA THR A 60 18.57 28.90 3.48
C THR A 60 18.60 29.63 2.15
N ALA A 61 17.54 30.39 1.86
CA ALA A 61 17.56 31.54 0.98
C ALA A 61 17.35 32.81 1.83
N PRO A 62 17.85 34.02 1.45
CA PRO A 62 17.94 35.19 2.34
C PRO A 62 16.55 35.68 2.76
N ALA A 63 16.41 35.93 4.04
CA ALA A 63 15.19 36.30 4.72
C ALA A 63 14.65 37.66 4.23
N SER A 64 13.45 37.65 3.68
CA SER A 64 12.51 38.73 3.86
C SER A 64 11.73 38.43 5.14
N SER A 65 11.82 39.32 6.12
CA SER A 65 11.15 39.21 7.41
C SER A 65 9.65 39.45 7.29
N GLN A 66 8.90 38.44 6.82
CA GLN A 66 7.48 38.40 7.07
C GLN A 66 7.23 37.41 8.20
N GLN A 67 6.77 37.92 9.35
CA GLN A 67 6.26 37.08 10.45
C GLN A 67 5.22 36.10 9.90
N PRO A 68 5.26 34.81 10.28
CA PRO A 68 4.24 33.87 9.87
C PRO A 68 2.87 34.39 10.36
N ALA A 69 1.94 34.56 9.43
CA ALA A 69 0.57 34.95 9.75
C ALA A 69 0.01 34.00 10.83
N LYS A 70 -0.51 34.57 11.93
CA LYS A 70 -1.15 33.77 12.98
C LYS A 70 -2.25 32.94 12.34
N SER A 71 -2.14 31.61 12.49
CA SER A 71 -3.19 30.67 12.10
C SER A 71 -4.53 31.13 12.67
N ALA A 72 -5.52 31.36 11.81
CA ALA A 72 -6.88 31.65 12.24
C ALA A 72 -7.41 30.45 13.04
N LYS A 73 -8.12 30.70 14.14
CA LYS A 73 -8.82 29.62 14.85
C LYS A 73 -9.86 29.01 13.91
N PRO A 74 -9.95 27.67 13.82
CA PRO A 74 -10.98 27.03 12.99
C PRO A 74 -12.38 27.32 13.55
N ALA A 75 -13.37 27.37 12.66
CA ALA A 75 -14.74 27.14 13.06
C ALA A 75 -14.91 25.63 13.28
N GLU A 76 -15.42 25.27 14.47
CA GLU A 76 -15.67 23.87 14.83
C GLU A 76 -17.14 23.54 14.61
N GLN A 77 -17.42 22.38 13.99
CA GLN A 77 -18.78 21.94 13.70
C GLN A 77 -18.92 20.41 13.80
N MET A 78 -20.07 19.99 14.31
CA MET A 78 -20.49 18.58 14.27
C MET A 78 -21.38 18.39 13.03
N VAL A 79 -20.82 17.79 11.98
CA VAL A 79 -21.49 17.58 10.69
C VAL A 79 -22.36 16.33 10.75
N PRO A 80 -23.70 16.43 10.53
CA PRO A 80 -24.57 15.27 10.59
C PRO A 80 -24.45 14.40 9.35
N MET A 81 -24.31 13.10 9.53
CA MET A 81 -24.41 12.08 8.50
C MET A 81 -25.88 11.66 8.31
N ARG A 82 -26.19 10.96 7.22
CA ARG A 82 -27.58 10.54 6.88
C ARG A 82 -28.25 9.66 7.93
N ASP A 83 -27.47 8.97 8.75
CA ASP A 83 -27.94 8.12 9.86
C ASP A 83 -28.03 8.85 11.20
N GLY A 84 -27.78 10.16 11.22
CA GLY A 84 -27.84 11.02 12.40
C GLY A 84 -26.58 11.09 13.24
N VAL A 85 -25.56 10.25 12.98
CA VAL A 85 -24.23 10.34 13.61
C VAL A 85 -23.57 11.65 13.20
N LYS A 86 -22.89 12.33 14.13
CA LYS A 86 -22.25 13.62 13.87
C LYS A 86 -20.74 13.50 13.91
N LEU A 87 -20.07 14.06 12.87
CA LEU A 87 -18.62 14.00 12.73
C LEU A 87 -17.99 15.35 13.03
N ALA A 88 -16.98 15.34 13.92
CA ALA A 88 -16.27 16.54 14.35
C ALA A 88 -15.41 17.10 13.22
N THR A 89 -15.62 18.37 12.88
CA THR A 89 -15.06 19.00 11.69
C THR A 89 -14.50 20.37 12.05
N SER A 90 -13.26 20.64 11.63
CA SER A 90 -12.59 21.95 11.70
C SER A 90 -12.60 22.61 10.32
N ILE A 91 -12.99 23.88 10.24
CA ILE A 91 -13.13 24.65 9.01
C ILE A 91 -12.20 25.85 9.08
N PHE A 92 -11.30 25.96 8.12
CA PHE A 92 -10.37 27.07 7.96
C PHE A 92 -10.69 27.82 6.67
N LEU A 93 -11.08 29.06 6.78
CA LEU A 93 -11.43 29.90 5.63
C LEU A 93 -10.28 30.84 5.26
N PRO A 94 -10.07 31.10 3.95
CA PRO A 94 -9.20 32.19 3.51
C PRO A 94 -9.63 33.56 4.03
N GLN A 95 -8.74 34.52 3.95
CA GLN A 95 -9.10 35.91 4.21
C GLN A 95 -9.90 36.49 3.03
N GLY A 96 -10.86 37.41 3.34
CA GLY A 96 -11.66 38.06 2.32
C GLY A 96 -13.10 37.54 2.23
N LYS A 97 -13.71 37.72 1.06
CA LYS A 97 -15.09 37.30 0.78
C LYS A 97 -15.07 36.09 -0.14
N GLY A 98 -15.64 34.97 0.34
CA GLY A 98 -15.89 33.79 -0.49
C GLY A 98 -17.01 34.01 -1.53
N PRO A 99 -17.57 32.94 -2.11
CA PRO A 99 -17.28 31.55 -1.75
C PRO A 99 -15.95 31.02 -2.31
N TRP A 100 -15.41 29.96 -1.66
CA TRP A 100 -14.12 29.35 -2.02
C TRP A 100 -14.26 27.88 -2.43
N PRO A 101 -13.39 27.38 -3.32
CA PRO A 101 -13.23 25.95 -3.51
C PRO A 101 -12.63 25.30 -2.24
N VAL A 102 -13.01 24.06 -1.99
CA VAL A 102 -12.74 23.39 -0.71
C VAL A 102 -11.81 22.21 -0.90
N VAL A 103 -10.81 22.11 -0.03
CA VAL A 103 -9.99 20.89 0.13
C VAL A 103 -10.43 20.19 1.41
N LEU A 104 -10.89 18.95 1.28
CA LEU A 104 -11.35 18.09 2.38
C LEU A 104 -10.29 17.04 2.74
N VAL A 105 -9.98 16.93 4.03
CA VAL A 105 -9.17 15.87 4.62
C VAL A 105 -10.00 15.11 5.65
N ARG A 106 -10.21 13.81 5.48
CA ARG A 106 -10.84 12.95 6.49
C ARG A 106 -9.79 12.04 7.13
N THR A 107 -9.74 12.01 8.46
CA THR A 107 -8.62 11.40 9.19
C THR A 107 -9.05 10.57 10.39
N PRO A 108 -8.46 9.37 10.62
CA PRO A 108 -8.61 8.64 11.87
C PRO A 108 -7.54 9.02 12.91
N TYR A 109 -6.71 10.04 12.64
CA TYR A 109 -5.53 10.38 13.46
C TYR A 109 -5.71 11.68 14.28
N GLY A 110 -6.91 12.25 14.29
CA GLY A 110 -7.22 13.51 14.97
C GLY A 110 -7.09 14.72 14.04
N LYS A 111 -8.23 15.36 13.77
CA LYS A 111 -8.32 16.53 12.87
C LYS A 111 -7.43 17.69 13.30
N ASP A 112 -7.27 17.91 14.62
CA ASP A 112 -6.47 19.00 15.15
C ASP A 112 -4.96 18.86 14.81
N LEU A 113 -4.46 17.61 14.72
CA LEU A 113 -3.09 17.31 14.29
C LEU A 113 -2.92 17.50 12.77
N GLN A 114 -3.90 17.11 11.99
CA GLN A 114 -3.86 17.20 10.52
C GLN A 114 -4.12 18.62 10.01
N ALA A 115 -4.70 19.49 10.84
CA ALA A 115 -4.94 20.89 10.53
C ALA A 115 -3.66 21.76 10.60
N THR A 116 -2.53 21.22 11.05
CA THR A 116 -1.24 21.90 11.00
C THR A 116 -0.84 22.20 9.57
N GLY A 117 -0.49 23.44 9.25
CA GLY A 117 -0.22 23.84 7.86
C GLY A 117 -1.47 24.31 7.08
N ASN A 118 -2.60 24.56 7.77
CA ASN A 118 -3.81 25.11 7.14
C ASN A 118 -3.55 26.37 6.32
N THR A 119 -2.58 27.20 6.73
CA THR A 119 -2.18 28.42 6.01
C THR A 119 -1.61 28.16 4.62
N LEU A 120 -1.08 26.95 4.35
CA LEU A 120 -0.63 26.59 3.00
C LEU A 120 -1.80 26.57 2.02
N TRP A 121 -2.98 26.12 2.46
CA TRP A 121 -4.20 26.09 1.67
C TRP A 121 -4.92 27.44 1.64
N THR A 122 -5.14 28.04 2.82
CA THR A 122 -5.92 29.28 2.94
C THR A 122 -5.23 30.47 2.31
N ASN A 123 -3.89 30.56 2.33
CA ASN A 123 -3.13 31.59 1.62
C ASN A 123 -3.21 31.46 0.09
N ARG A 124 -3.63 30.30 -0.39
CA ARG A 124 -3.90 30.03 -1.82
C ARG A 124 -5.39 30.01 -2.12
N GLU A 125 -6.22 30.64 -1.29
CA GLU A 125 -7.66 30.79 -1.49
C GLU A 125 -8.42 29.47 -1.64
N PHE A 126 -8.00 28.42 -0.90
CA PHE A 126 -8.78 27.22 -0.67
C PHE A 126 -9.31 27.24 0.76
N ALA A 127 -10.59 27.00 0.96
CA ALA A 127 -11.07 26.60 2.27
C ALA A 127 -10.54 25.20 2.58
N LEU A 128 -10.01 25.00 3.80
CA LEU A 128 -9.60 23.68 4.27
C LEU A 128 -10.61 23.15 5.28
N VAL A 129 -11.13 21.96 5.03
CA VAL A 129 -11.99 21.23 5.96
C VAL A 129 -11.27 19.96 6.41
N VAL A 130 -11.12 19.80 7.73
CA VAL A 130 -10.51 18.60 8.32
C VAL A 130 -11.50 17.94 9.25
N GLN A 131 -11.83 16.66 9.00
CA GLN A 131 -12.85 15.92 9.72
C GLN A 131 -12.27 14.65 10.35
N ASP A 132 -12.59 14.42 11.63
CA ASP A 132 -12.35 13.12 12.27
C ASP A 132 -13.29 12.07 11.66
N CYS A 133 -12.75 10.90 11.30
CA CYS A 133 -13.56 9.76 10.86
C CYS A 133 -14.52 9.30 11.97
N ARG A 134 -15.61 8.65 11.59
CA ARG A 134 -16.61 8.09 12.51
C ARG A 134 -15.95 7.31 13.64
N GLY A 135 -16.40 7.54 14.89
CA GLY A 135 -15.90 6.85 16.08
C GLY A 135 -14.45 7.13 16.46
N SER A 136 -13.79 8.07 15.79
CA SER A 136 -12.44 8.49 16.16
C SER A 136 -12.42 9.90 16.75
N PHE A 137 -11.55 10.12 17.74
CA PHE A 137 -11.31 11.38 18.45
C PHE A 137 -12.61 12.08 18.94
N LYS A 138 -13.05 13.14 18.25
CA LYS A 138 -14.23 13.94 18.66
C LYS A 138 -15.49 13.60 17.87
N SER A 139 -15.42 12.71 16.90
CA SER A 139 -16.57 12.23 16.14
C SER A 139 -17.35 11.17 16.90
N GLU A 140 -18.69 11.21 16.72
CA GLU A 140 -19.59 10.21 17.27
C GLU A 140 -19.53 8.88 16.51
N GLY A 141 -20.21 7.85 17.02
CA GLY A 141 -20.34 6.53 16.41
C GLY A 141 -19.25 5.54 16.82
N GLU A 142 -19.17 4.42 16.12
CA GLU A 142 -18.17 3.37 16.33
C GLU A 142 -17.11 3.42 15.23
N TYR A 143 -15.83 3.35 15.59
CA TYR A 143 -14.75 3.31 14.60
C TYR A 143 -14.62 1.92 14.00
N ARG A 144 -15.01 1.79 12.74
CA ARG A 144 -14.81 0.59 11.90
C ARG A 144 -13.91 0.98 10.71
N PRO A 145 -12.60 0.77 10.79
CA PRO A 145 -11.65 1.27 9.81
C PRO A 145 -12.08 0.99 8.38
N PHE A 146 -12.32 2.06 7.62
CA PHE A 146 -12.64 2.05 6.18
C PHE A 146 -13.98 1.42 5.77
N MET A 147 -14.83 0.99 6.71
CA MET A 147 -16.10 0.31 6.38
C MET A 147 -17.25 1.29 6.10
N THR A 148 -17.19 2.52 6.63
CA THR A 148 -18.24 3.54 6.45
C THR A 148 -17.75 4.77 5.69
N ASP A 149 -16.47 4.87 5.37
CA ASP A 149 -15.87 6.08 4.81
C ASP A 149 -16.39 6.46 3.42
N HIS A 150 -16.91 5.51 2.66
CA HIS A 150 -17.58 5.77 1.38
C HIS A 150 -18.86 6.60 1.58
N VAL A 151 -19.70 6.26 2.56
CA VAL A 151 -20.96 6.95 2.86
C VAL A 151 -20.71 8.27 3.59
N ASP A 152 -19.88 8.23 4.66
CA ASP A 152 -19.55 9.42 5.44
C ASP A 152 -18.82 10.48 4.60
N GLY A 153 -17.98 10.04 3.67
CA GLY A 153 -17.30 10.93 2.72
C GLY A 153 -18.29 11.61 1.78
N TYR A 154 -19.24 10.86 1.22
CA TYR A 154 -20.31 11.41 0.40
C TYR A 154 -21.10 12.48 1.17
N ASP A 155 -21.61 12.14 2.36
CA ASP A 155 -22.45 13.04 3.16
C ASP A 155 -21.70 14.32 3.54
N THR A 156 -20.41 14.22 3.87
CA THR A 156 -19.55 15.35 4.19
C THR A 156 -19.35 16.27 2.98
N ILE A 157 -19.07 15.71 1.79
CA ILE A 157 -18.90 16.49 0.57
C ILE A 157 -20.17 17.26 0.22
N GLU A 158 -21.32 16.59 0.26
CA GLU A 158 -22.60 17.21 -0.05
C GLU A 158 -23.05 18.24 1.02
N TRP A 159 -22.63 18.06 2.27
CA TRP A 159 -22.81 19.07 3.31
C TRP A 159 -21.94 20.30 3.05
N ILE A 160 -20.66 20.12 2.70
CA ILE A 160 -19.73 21.22 2.37
C ILE A 160 -20.26 22.04 1.20
N ALA A 161 -20.75 21.40 0.15
CA ALA A 161 -21.25 22.09 -1.04
C ALA A 161 -22.44 23.02 -0.77
N LYS A 162 -23.20 22.77 0.29
CA LYS A 162 -24.35 23.60 0.69
C LYS A 162 -23.98 24.76 1.61
N GLN A 163 -22.72 24.89 2.00
CA GLN A 163 -22.31 25.97 2.91
C GLN A 163 -22.17 27.31 2.18
N PRO A 164 -22.54 28.44 2.79
CA PRO A 164 -22.49 29.75 2.12
C PRO A 164 -21.06 30.23 1.81
N TRP A 165 -20.05 29.62 2.41
CA TRP A 165 -18.64 29.91 2.17
C TRP A 165 -18.01 29.01 1.11
N SER A 166 -18.70 27.98 0.64
CA SER A 166 -18.25 27.03 -0.39
C SER A 166 -18.76 27.43 -1.77
N ASP A 167 -17.93 27.34 -2.79
CA ASP A 167 -18.35 27.52 -4.20
C ASP A 167 -18.97 26.25 -4.80
N GLY A 168 -19.12 25.18 -3.99
CA GLY A 168 -19.67 23.90 -4.38
C GLY A 168 -18.64 22.92 -4.99
N LYS A 169 -17.37 23.30 -5.13
CA LYS A 169 -16.32 22.43 -5.66
C LYS A 169 -15.46 21.89 -4.52
N VAL A 170 -15.45 20.58 -4.37
CA VAL A 170 -14.69 19.88 -3.33
C VAL A 170 -13.61 19.01 -3.96
N GLY A 171 -12.39 19.14 -3.48
CA GLY A 171 -11.29 18.20 -3.73
C GLY A 171 -10.92 17.45 -2.46
N MET A 172 -10.55 16.18 -2.53
CA MET A 172 -10.03 15.46 -1.37
C MET A 172 -8.52 15.25 -1.45
N TYR A 173 -7.86 15.44 -0.31
CA TYR A 173 -6.42 15.34 -0.17
C TYR A 173 -6.05 14.41 0.99
N GLY A 174 -5.10 13.51 0.78
CA GLY A 174 -4.60 12.72 1.89
C GLY A 174 -3.55 11.69 1.56
N ALA A 175 -2.78 11.35 2.60
CA ALA A 175 -1.80 10.27 2.57
C ALA A 175 -2.26 9.10 3.43
N SER A 176 -1.92 7.86 3.03
CA SER A 176 -2.20 6.67 3.82
C SER A 176 -3.71 6.52 4.10
N ALA A 177 -4.12 6.39 5.36
CA ALA A 177 -5.54 6.31 5.73
C ALA A 177 -6.37 7.47 5.19
N MET A 178 -5.85 8.70 5.16
CA MET A 178 -6.55 9.87 4.59
C MET A 178 -6.68 9.78 3.06
N GLY A 179 -5.71 9.17 2.38
CA GLY A 179 -5.82 8.87 0.95
C GLY A 179 -6.83 7.74 0.68
N ILE A 180 -6.89 6.75 1.56
CA ILE A 180 -7.90 5.68 1.50
C ILE A 180 -9.31 6.26 1.66
N THR A 181 -9.53 7.15 2.64
CA THR A 181 -10.86 7.80 2.81
C THR A 181 -11.27 8.63 1.60
N ALA A 182 -10.31 9.27 0.91
CA ALA A 182 -10.57 9.99 -0.34
C ALA A 182 -10.97 9.05 -1.49
N ASN A 183 -10.25 7.94 -1.66
CA ASN A 183 -10.61 6.91 -2.63
C ASN A 183 -12.00 6.34 -2.37
N LEU A 184 -12.31 5.95 -1.11
CA LEU A 184 -13.59 5.37 -0.75
C LEU A 184 -14.76 6.34 -0.96
N ALA A 185 -14.60 7.62 -0.63
CA ALA A 185 -15.63 8.63 -0.88
C ALA A 185 -15.98 8.73 -2.37
N SER A 186 -14.99 8.60 -3.26
CA SER A 186 -15.22 8.66 -4.71
C SER A 186 -16.03 7.49 -5.26
N MET A 187 -16.06 6.32 -4.59
CA MET A 187 -16.88 5.17 -4.99
C MET A 187 -18.40 5.47 -4.96
N MET A 188 -18.83 6.42 -4.14
CA MET A 188 -20.24 6.86 -4.08
C MET A 188 -20.56 7.95 -5.10
N ASN A 189 -19.57 8.41 -5.87
CA ASN A 189 -19.68 9.41 -6.91
C ASN A 189 -20.44 10.68 -6.49
N PRO A 190 -19.98 11.40 -5.41
CA PRO A 190 -20.65 12.61 -4.94
C PRO A 190 -20.64 13.70 -6.03
N PRO A 191 -21.78 14.33 -6.33
CA PRO A 191 -21.87 15.32 -7.42
C PRO A 191 -20.91 16.52 -7.31
N HIS A 192 -20.52 16.89 -6.07
CA HIS A 192 -19.65 18.03 -5.82
C HIS A 192 -18.18 17.66 -5.59
N LEU A 193 -17.81 16.36 -5.71
CA LEU A 193 -16.42 15.93 -5.71
C LEU A 193 -15.81 16.11 -7.09
N VAL A 194 -14.82 17.01 -7.21
CA VAL A 194 -14.24 17.42 -8.50
C VAL A 194 -12.92 16.70 -8.80
N ALA A 195 -12.05 16.54 -7.80
CA ALA A 195 -10.74 15.89 -7.98
C ALA A 195 -10.19 15.35 -6.65
N ASN A 196 -9.36 14.29 -6.71
CA ASN A 196 -8.64 13.78 -5.57
C ASN A 196 -7.12 13.86 -5.78
N PHE A 197 -6.37 14.11 -4.70
CA PHE A 197 -4.92 13.93 -4.65
C PHE A 197 -4.61 12.91 -3.55
N VAL A 198 -4.24 11.70 -3.96
CA VAL A 198 -4.13 10.52 -3.11
C VAL A 198 -2.69 10.05 -3.04
N MET A 199 -2.13 10.03 -1.84
CA MET A 199 -0.76 9.60 -1.61
C MET A 199 -0.74 8.27 -0.85
N VAL A 200 0.10 7.37 -1.29
CA VAL A 200 0.47 6.12 -0.60
C VAL A 200 -0.76 5.39 -0.02
N ALA A 201 -1.75 5.15 -0.88
CA ALA A 201 -3.02 4.53 -0.52
C ALA A 201 -3.30 3.28 -1.35
N ARG A 202 -3.98 2.32 -0.74
CA ARG A 202 -4.39 1.08 -1.39
C ARG A 202 -5.56 1.28 -2.35
N ALA A 203 -5.67 0.41 -3.34
CA ALA A 203 -6.89 0.20 -4.13
C ALA A 203 -7.72 -0.98 -3.57
N SER A 204 -7.08 -2.06 -3.12
CA SER A 204 -7.74 -3.25 -2.58
C SER A 204 -7.52 -3.37 -1.07
N LEU A 205 -8.61 -3.53 -0.31
CA LEU A 205 -8.53 -3.83 1.13
C LEU A 205 -8.00 -5.24 1.36
N TYR A 206 -8.47 -6.21 0.56
CA TYR A 206 -8.04 -7.60 0.68
C TYR A 206 -6.57 -7.75 0.26
N ASN A 207 -6.24 -7.55 -1.03
CA ASN A 207 -4.93 -7.91 -1.59
C ASN A 207 -3.77 -6.98 -1.24
N GLN A 208 -4.05 -5.77 -0.75
CA GLN A 208 -3.00 -4.77 -0.51
C GLN A 208 -2.92 -4.32 0.94
N SER A 209 -3.95 -4.59 1.76
CA SER A 209 -3.96 -4.23 3.17
C SER A 209 -4.01 -5.45 4.07
N ALA A 210 -5.09 -6.24 4.01
CA ALA A 210 -5.30 -7.38 4.89
C ALA A 210 -4.35 -8.55 4.57
N PHE A 211 -4.29 -8.92 3.28
CA PHE A 211 -3.51 -10.05 2.79
C PHE A 211 -2.62 -9.67 1.61
N MET A 212 -1.71 -10.55 1.26
CA MET A 212 -0.91 -10.53 0.05
C MET A 212 -0.71 -11.98 -0.39
N GLY A 213 -1.25 -12.34 -1.58
CA GLY A 213 -1.28 -13.73 -2.02
C GLY A 213 -1.93 -14.70 -1.01
N GLY A 214 -2.95 -14.23 -0.26
CA GLY A 214 -3.63 -14.98 0.79
C GLY A 214 -2.89 -15.06 2.13
N VAL A 215 -1.69 -14.45 2.25
CA VAL A 215 -0.91 -14.42 3.50
C VAL A 215 -1.21 -13.13 4.26
N TYR A 216 -1.57 -13.24 5.54
CA TYR A 216 -1.93 -12.09 6.37
C TYR A 216 -0.73 -11.16 6.61
N ARG A 217 -0.92 -9.86 6.37
CA ARG A 217 0.11 -8.81 6.54
C ARG A 217 0.17 -8.34 7.99
N LYS A 218 0.76 -9.17 8.85
CA LYS A 218 0.81 -9.00 10.31
C LYS A 218 1.42 -7.67 10.74
N GLU A 219 2.58 -7.32 10.21
CA GLU A 219 3.34 -6.11 10.55
C GLU A 219 2.57 -4.83 10.23
N LEU A 220 1.81 -4.83 9.13
CA LEU A 220 0.97 -3.71 8.74
C LEU A 220 -0.25 -3.57 9.65
N ASN A 221 -1.00 -4.66 9.85
CA ASN A 221 -2.32 -4.61 10.46
C ASN A 221 -2.28 -4.61 11.99
N ASP A 222 -1.59 -5.55 12.63
CA ASP A 222 -1.66 -5.71 14.09
C ASP A 222 -1.22 -4.45 14.85
N PRO A 223 -0.05 -3.83 14.58
CA PRO A 223 0.37 -2.62 15.28
C PRO A 223 -0.49 -1.40 14.95
N TRP A 224 -0.98 -1.29 13.70
CA TRP A 224 -1.80 -0.16 13.30
C TRP A 224 -3.18 -0.21 13.95
N LEU A 225 -3.88 -1.36 13.88
CA LEU A 225 -5.18 -1.56 14.50
C LEU A 225 -5.12 -1.39 16.02
N LYS A 226 -4.03 -1.87 16.66
CA LYS A 226 -3.80 -1.65 18.09
C LYS A 226 -3.70 -0.17 18.42
N ARG A 227 -2.92 0.61 17.67
CA ARG A 227 -2.82 2.08 17.86
C ARG A 227 -4.16 2.79 17.67
N GLN A 228 -5.01 2.27 16.77
CA GLN A 228 -6.36 2.79 16.53
C GLN A 228 -7.40 2.29 17.54
N LYS A 229 -7.02 1.45 18.53
CA LYS A 229 -7.93 0.81 19.49
C LYS A 229 -9.02 -0.03 18.80
N ALA A 230 -8.65 -0.67 17.70
CA ALA A 230 -9.52 -1.47 16.84
C ALA A 230 -9.00 -2.92 16.68
N GLU A 231 -8.38 -3.49 17.73
CA GLU A 231 -7.80 -4.85 17.69
C GLU A 231 -8.83 -5.94 17.35
N TRP A 232 -10.10 -5.71 17.67
CA TRP A 232 -11.19 -6.62 17.32
C TRP A 232 -11.32 -6.86 15.80
N VAL A 233 -10.89 -5.91 14.98
CA VAL A 233 -10.88 -6.03 13.51
C VAL A 233 -9.92 -7.12 13.05
N ILE A 234 -8.84 -7.42 13.81
CA ILE A 234 -7.86 -8.46 13.45
C ILE A 234 -8.57 -9.81 13.36
N ALA A 235 -9.30 -10.20 14.41
CA ALA A 235 -10.01 -11.48 14.46
C ALA A 235 -11.09 -11.55 13.36
N GLU A 236 -11.79 -10.44 13.11
CA GLU A 236 -12.79 -10.38 12.05
C GLU A 236 -12.16 -10.52 10.67
N THR A 237 -11.06 -9.80 10.39
CA THR A 237 -10.31 -9.91 9.13
C THR A 237 -9.83 -11.36 8.88
N ILE A 238 -9.31 -12.02 9.91
CA ILE A 238 -8.79 -13.40 9.80
C ILE A 238 -9.91 -14.40 9.47
N LYS A 239 -11.11 -14.23 9.99
CA LYS A 239 -12.27 -15.08 9.64
C LYS A 239 -12.63 -15.02 8.16
N HIS A 240 -12.33 -13.89 7.51
CA HIS A 240 -12.55 -13.65 6.09
C HIS A 240 -11.26 -13.81 5.27
N SER A 241 -10.37 -14.74 5.67
CA SER A 241 -9.15 -15.06 4.90
C SER A 241 -9.45 -15.63 3.53
N VAL A 242 -10.56 -16.33 3.35
CA VAL A 242 -11.18 -16.62 2.06
C VAL A 242 -11.93 -15.37 1.61
N TYR A 243 -11.72 -14.94 0.38
CA TYR A 243 -12.40 -13.77 -0.19
C TYR A 243 -13.89 -14.08 -0.42
N ASP A 244 -14.74 -13.54 0.42
CA ASP A 244 -16.18 -13.84 0.47
C ASP A 244 -17.10 -12.61 0.29
N GLY A 245 -16.54 -11.50 -0.19
CA GLY A 245 -17.27 -10.25 -0.37
C GLY A 245 -17.35 -9.36 0.87
N PHE A 246 -16.84 -9.79 2.03
CA PHE A 246 -16.75 -8.94 3.22
C PHE A 246 -16.02 -7.61 2.96
N PHE A 247 -15.02 -7.65 2.08
CA PHE A 247 -14.18 -6.52 1.73
C PHE A 247 -14.74 -5.63 0.61
N ASP A 248 -15.83 -6.02 -0.06
CA ASP A 248 -16.33 -5.37 -1.28
C ASP A 248 -16.61 -3.87 -1.12
N LEU A 249 -17.08 -3.44 0.06
CA LEU A 249 -17.33 -2.04 0.36
C LEU A 249 -16.07 -1.15 0.35
N ALA A 250 -14.87 -1.75 0.29
CA ALA A 250 -13.61 -1.03 0.30
C ALA A 250 -12.65 -1.54 -0.80
N GLU A 251 -13.19 -2.22 -1.84
CA GLU A 251 -12.48 -2.76 -2.99
C GLU A 251 -12.67 -1.84 -4.21
N MET A 252 -11.79 -0.84 -4.39
CA MET A 252 -11.79 0.07 -5.54
C MET A 252 -11.87 -0.65 -6.89
N PRO A 253 -11.16 -1.81 -7.11
CA PRO A 253 -11.21 -2.52 -8.39
C PRO A 253 -12.61 -2.93 -8.85
N LYS A 254 -13.53 -3.14 -7.93
CA LYS A 254 -14.93 -3.48 -8.26
C LYS A 254 -15.75 -2.26 -8.71
N HIS A 255 -15.27 -1.05 -8.41
CA HIS A 255 -16.02 0.20 -8.57
C HIS A 255 -15.36 1.21 -9.53
N TRP A 256 -14.19 0.93 -10.12
CA TRP A 256 -13.52 1.88 -11.02
C TRP A 256 -14.44 2.44 -12.11
N HIS A 257 -15.28 1.61 -12.71
CA HIS A 257 -16.22 2.02 -13.77
C HIS A 257 -17.34 2.97 -13.28
N GLU A 258 -17.60 3.01 -11.98
CA GLU A 258 -18.58 3.89 -11.34
C GLU A 258 -17.96 5.24 -10.92
N ILE A 259 -16.62 5.34 -10.83
CA ILE A 259 -15.91 6.51 -10.32
C ILE A 259 -15.66 7.50 -11.46
N HIS A 260 -16.15 8.74 -11.30
CA HIS A 260 -16.03 9.79 -12.29
C HIS A 260 -14.95 10.83 -11.98
N VAL A 261 -14.23 10.68 -10.89
CA VAL A 261 -13.31 11.68 -10.35
C VAL A 261 -11.89 11.48 -10.87
N PRO A 262 -11.22 12.52 -11.41
CA PRO A 262 -9.79 12.48 -11.68
C PRO A 262 -9.01 12.37 -10.37
N VAL A 263 -8.00 11.49 -10.37
CA VAL A 263 -7.16 11.22 -9.20
C VAL A 263 -5.69 11.39 -9.57
N TYR A 264 -4.96 12.18 -8.78
CA TYR A 264 -3.50 12.17 -8.81
C TYR A 264 -3.01 11.11 -7.81
N ASN A 265 -2.44 10.02 -8.30
CA ASN A 265 -1.93 8.91 -7.50
C ASN A 265 -0.43 9.12 -7.24
N TYR A 266 -0.03 9.24 -5.96
CA TYR A 266 1.35 9.47 -5.55
C TYR A 266 1.83 8.28 -4.71
N GLY A 267 2.74 7.46 -5.25
CA GLY A 267 3.24 6.22 -4.62
C GLY A 267 4.75 6.12 -4.55
N GLY A 268 5.24 5.08 -3.89
CA GLY A 268 6.66 4.76 -3.76
C GLY A 268 6.94 3.28 -3.99
N TRP A 269 8.14 2.96 -4.52
CA TRP A 269 8.53 1.58 -4.82
C TRP A 269 8.66 0.69 -3.57
N TYR A 270 8.99 1.30 -2.42
CA TYR A 270 9.07 0.62 -1.12
C TYR A 270 7.88 0.96 -0.20
N ASP A 271 6.78 1.47 -0.77
CA ASP A 271 5.58 1.77 -0.01
C ASP A 271 4.69 0.53 0.17
N ILE A 272 4.08 0.40 1.35
CA ILE A 272 3.15 -0.69 1.69
C ILE A 272 1.94 -0.77 0.76
N PHE A 273 1.64 0.32 0.04
CA PHE A 273 0.54 0.45 -0.91
C PHE A 273 1.02 0.87 -2.31
N GLY A 274 2.33 0.71 -2.61
CA GLY A 274 2.88 1.15 -3.89
C GLY A 274 2.12 0.60 -5.10
N GLN A 275 1.82 -0.71 -5.11
CA GLN A 275 1.02 -1.32 -6.17
C GLN A 275 -0.43 -0.79 -6.20
N GLY A 276 -0.99 -0.41 -5.06
CA GLY A 276 -2.34 0.14 -4.98
C GLY A 276 -2.49 1.47 -5.72
N ASN A 277 -1.48 2.35 -5.64
CA ASN A 277 -1.47 3.59 -6.41
C ASN A 277 -1.41 3.32 -7.92
N ILE A 278 -0.61 2.32 -8.34
CA ILE A 278 -0.51 1.91 -9.75
C ILE A 278 -1.83 1.30 -10.24
N ASP A 279 -2.37 0.33 -9.50
CA ASP A 279 -3.61 -0.36 -9.89
C ASP A 279 -4.77 0.64 -9.99
N ASN A 280 -4.86 1.59 -9.04
CA ASN A 280 -5.89 2.63 -9.05
C ASN A 280 -5.74 3.57 -10.26
N PHE A 281 -4.50 4.00 -10.57
CA PHE A 281 -4.22 4.78 -11.77
C PHE A 281 -4.64 4.02 -13.04
N VAL A 282 -4.20 2.76 -13.20
CA VAL A 282 -4.49 1.96 -14.41
C VAL A 282 -5.98 1.71 -14.56
N GLY A 283 -6.66 1.34 -13.47
CA GLY A 283 -8.08 1.06 -13.46
C GLY A 283 -8.90 2.30 -13.83
N LEU A 284 -8.70 3.41 -13.14
CA LEU A 284 -9.42 4.65 -13.39
C LEU A 284 -9.09 5.28 -14.76
N GLN A 285 -7.83 5.19 -15.19
CA GLN A 285 -7.41 5.71 -16.51
C GLN A 285 -8.07 4.95 -17.65
N SER A 286 -8.30 3.64 -17.49
CA SER A 286 -8.76 2.76 -18.57
C SER A 286 -10.27 2.56 -18.60
N ILE A 287 -10.89 2.37 -17.44
CA ILE A 287 -12.31 2.00 -17.29
C ILE A 287 -13.08 2.89 -16.31
N GLY A 288 -12.48 3.98 -15.84
CA GLY A 288 -13.17 4.97 -15.01
C GLY A 288 -14.34 5.63 -15.75
N GLY A 289 -15.24 6.25 -14.98
CA GLY A 289 -16.35 7.02 -15.53
C GLY A 289 -15.89 8.26 -16.34
N ALA A 290 -16.81 8.99 -16.91
CA ALA A 290 -16.58 9.98 -17.97
C ALA A 290 -15.49 11.04 -17.71
N LEU A 291 -15.33 11.52 -16.45
CA LEU A 291 -14.28 12.48 -16.10
C LEU A 291 -13.01 11.81 -15.52
N ALA A 292 -13.09 10.53 -15.13
CA ALA A 292 -11.94 9.78 -14.62
C ALA A 292 -11.08 9.24 -15.74
N ALA A 293 -11.68 8.55 -16.73
CA ALA A 293 -10.96 7.96 -17.85
C ALA A 293 -10.16 9.03 -18.62
N GLY A 294 -8.88 8.78 -18.85
CA GLY A 294 -7.98 9.67 -19.55
C GLY A 294 -7.43 10.85 -18.75
N ASN A 295 -7.93 11.11 -17.53
CA ASN A 295 -7.57 12.28 -16.72
C ASN A 295 -6.83 11.92 -15.40
N GLN A 296 -6.21 10.76 -15.33
CA GLN A 296 -5.45 10.33 -14.17
C GLN A 296 -3.99 10.79 -14.22
N LYS A 297 -3.36 10.95 -13.07
CA LYS A 297 -1.90 11.14 -12.93
C LYS A 297 -1.33 10.10 -11.97
N LEU A 298 -0.10 9.67 -12.26
CA LEU A 298 0.68 8.76 -11.43
C LEU A 298 2.09 9.29 -11.24
N ILE A 299 2.54 9.35 -10.00
CA ILE A 299 3.95 9.53 -9.68
C ILE A 299 4.43 8.39 -8.78
N MET A 300 5.56 7.75 -9.15
CA MET A 300 6.19 6.67 -8.38
C MET A 300 7.65 7.00 -8.11
N GLY A 301 8.01 7.12 -6.85
CA GLY A 301 9.37 7.49 -6.45
C GLY A 301 10.09 6.41 -5.62
N PRO A 302 11.38 6.62 -5.31
CA PRO A 302 12.20 5.63 -4.60
C PRO A 302 12.04 5.73 -3.08
N TRP A 303 10.84 5.86 -2.59
CA TRP A 303 10.51 6.01 -1.17
C TRP A 303 9.59 4.91 -0.67
N GLY A 304 9.51 4.76 0.65
CA GLY A 304 8.59 3.87 1.35
C GLY A 304 7.45 4.64 2.00
N HIS A 305 6.69 3.94 2.85
CA HIS A 305 5.71 4.58 3.74
C HIS A 305 6.44 5.33 4.85
N GLY A 306 7.15 6.40 4.45
CA GLY A 306 8.13 7.13 5.25
C GLY A 306 9.57 6.91 4.76
N LYS A 307 10.53 7.29 5.61
CA LYS A 307 11.97 7.19 5.31
C LYS A 307 12.36 5.71 5.13
N ILE A 308 13.12 5.44 4.07
CA ILE A 308 13.78 4.15 3.86
C ILE A 308 15.14 4.11 4.56
N GLU A 309 15.62 2.90 4.83
CA GLU A 309 16.87 2.64 5.55
C GLU A 309 18.01 2.26 4.59
N GLU A 310 19.25 2.43 5.05
CA GLU A 310 20.52 2.04 4.42
C GLU A 310 20.88 2.73 3.09
N VAL A 311 19.91 3.03 2.24
CA VAL A 311 20.15 3.68 0.94
C VAL A 311 19.59 5.09 0.95
N LYS A 312 20.36 6.03 0.42
CA LYS A 312 19.97 7.42 0.23
C LYS A 312 20.03 7.79 -1.23
N TYR A 313 18.88 7.89 -1.85
CA TYR A 313 18.79 8.36 -3.23
C TYR A 313 19.15 9.85 -3.35
N PRO A 314 19.59 10.33 -4.53
CA PRO A 314 19.89 11.73 -4.79
C PRO A 314 18.76 12.67 -4.38
N THR A 315 19.09 13.93 -4.06
CA THR A 315 18.12 14.90 -3.54
C THR A 315 17.02 15.26 -4.53
N ASP A 316 17.28 15.19 -5.82
CA ASP A 316 16.30 15.38 -6.90
C ASP A 316 15.25 14.25 -7.00
N SER A 317 15.48 13.13 -6.31
CA SER A 317 14.47 12.07 -6.17
C SER A 317 13.26 12.51 -5.33
N VAL A 318 13.38 13.59 -4.54
CA VAL A 318 12.31 14.08 -3.67
C VAL A 318 11.38 15.02 -4.45
N VAL A 319 10.07 14.74 -4.36
CA VAL A 319 9.02 15.57 -4.94
C VAL A 319 8.19 16.20 -3.84
N ASN A 320 7.95 17.50 -3.93
CA ASN A 320 7.08 18.20 -3.00
C ASN A 320 5.61 17.87 -3.32
N ALA A 321 5.05 16.87 -2.65
CA ALA A 321 3.69 16.41 -2.86
C ALA A 321 2.63 17.50 -2.61
N THR A 322 2.90 18.44 -1.69
CA THR A 322 1.97 19.54 -1.40
C THR A 322 1.89 20.53 -2.56
N GLU A 323 3.03 20.89 -3.18
CA GLU A 323 3.04 21.76 -4.36
C GLU A 323 2.39 21.07 -5.57
N GLU A 324 2.62 19.77 -5.78
CA GLU A 324 1.92 19.01 -6.82
C GLU A 324 0.40 18.99 -6.59
N ALA A 325 -0.03 18.78 -5.34
CA ALA A 325 -1.46 18.83 -4.99
C ALA A 325 -2.07 20.22 -5.21
N MET A 326 -1.34 21.29 -4.90
CA MET A 326 -1.81 22.66 -5.13
C MET A 326 -1.94 22.97 -6.62
N ARG A 327 -0.99 22.52 -7.46
CA ARG A 327 -1.09 22.63 -8.93
C ARG A 327 -2.31 21.87 -9.45
N TRP A 328 -2.53 20.64 -8.94
CA TRP A 328 -3.65 19.79 -9.29
C TRP A 328 -5.00 20.44 -8.97
N PHE A 329 -5.16 20.97 -7.74
CA PHE A 329 -6.40 21.63 -7.34
C PHE A 329 -6.58 23.03 -7.92
N ASP A 330 -5.51 23.79 -8.21
CA ASP A 330 -5.61 25.04 -8.98
C ASP A 330 -6.23 24.78 -10.37
N TYR A 331 -5.85 23.69 -11.03
CA TYR A 331 -6.44 23.29 -12.31
C TYR A 331 -7.91 22.86 -12.14
N TRP A 332 -8.17 21.83 -11.34
CA TRP A 332 -9.48 21.21 -11.29
C TRP A 332 -10.53 22.02 -10.53
N LEU A 333 -10.18 22.66 -9.42
CA LEU A 333 -11.15 23.40 -8.60
C LEU A 333 -11.29 24.85 -9.03
N LYS A 334 -10.21 25.49 -9.52
CA LYS A 334 -10.22 26.90 -9.90
C LYS A 334 -10.22 27.14 -11.41
N GLY A 335 -10.05 26.10 -12.21
CA GLY A 335 -9.98 26.21 -13.67
C GLY A 335 -8.75 26.97 -14.18
N LYS A 336 -7.66 26.99 -13.39
CA LYS A 336 -6.41 27.63 -13.83
C LYS A 336 -5.67 26.72 -14.80
N ASP A 337 -5.46 27.20 -16.01
CA ASP A 337 -4.54 26.55 -16.94
C ASP A 337 -3.10 26.73 -16.45
N ASN A 338 -2.49 25.66 -15.98
CA ASN A 338 -1.12 25.63 -15.44
C ASN A 338 -0.25 24.52 -16.06
N GLY A 339 -0.71 23.97 -17.19
CA GLY A 339 0.00 22.96 -17.97
C GLY A 339 0.04 21.56 -17.34
N ILE A 340 -0.54 21.34 -16.13
CA ILE A 340 -0.43 20.05 -15.45
C ILE A 340 -1.04 18.91 -16.27
N MET A 341 -2.12 19.14 -17.01
CA MET A 341 -2.76 18.12 -17.84
C MET A 341 -2.06 17.91 -19.20
N GLU A 342 -1.17 18.80 -19.62
CA GLU A 342 -0.32 18.65 -20.80
C GLU A 342 0.91 17.78 -20.52
N GLU A 343 1.33 17.69 -19.25
CA GLU A 343 2.41 16.80 -18.83
C GLU A 343 2.01 15.32 -19.02
N PRO A 344 2.96 14.44 -19.38
CA PRO A 344 2.69 13.00 -19.44
C PRO A 344 2.01 12.50 -18.18
N PRO A 345 1.01 11.58 -18.28
CA PRO A 345 0.23 11.14 -17.12
C PRO A 345 1.02 10.33 -16.09
N VAL A 346 2.14 9.74 -16.50
CA VAL A 346 2.99 8.93 -15.62
C VAL A 346 4.35 9.58 -15.47
N ARG A 347 4.77 9.78 -14.23
CA ARG A 347 6.13 10.15 -13.83
C ARG A 347 6.66 9.12 -12.86
N TYR A 348 7.81 8.52 -13.15
CA TYR A 348 8.37 7.45 -12.32
C TYR A 348 9.89 7.56 -12.21
N TYR A 349 10.41 7.17 -11.05
CA TYR A 349 11.83 7.18 -10.77
C TYR A 349 12.43 5.81 -11.10
N VAL A 350 13.42 5.78 -11.98
CA VAL A 350 14.19 4.57 -12.27
C VAL A 350 15.34 4.50 -11.27
N MET A 351 15.29 3.55 -10.36
CA MET A 351 16.33 3.32 -9.36
C MET A 351 17.60 2.72 -10.01
N GLY A 352 18.74 2.87 -9.35
CA GLY A 352 20.03 2.33 -9.79
C GLY A 352 21.04 2.33 -8.65
N ASP A 353 22.29 2.07 -8.99
CA ASP A 353 23.39 2.10 -8.02
C ASP A 353 23.63 3.53 -7.50
N VAL A 354 23.35 3.76 -6.22
CA VAL A 354 23.56 5.06 -5.55
C VAL A 354 25.02 5.29 -5.16
N GLY A 355 25.85 4.25 -5.15
CA GLY A 355 27.29 4.30 -4.86
C GLY A 355 28.13 4.74 -6.06
N ASN A 356 27.55 4.73 -7.27
CA ASN A 356 28.25 5.06 -8.50
C ASN A 356 27.45 6.08 -9.33
N SER A 357 27.83 7.34 -9.24
CA SER A 357 27.17 8.44 -9.97
C SER A 357 27.28 8.37 -11.50
N GLN A 358 28.15 7.50 -12.03
CA GLN A 358 28.30 7.27 -13.47
C GLN A 358 27.47 6.07 -13.96
N ALA A 359 26.89 5.30 -13.05
CA ALA A 359 26.01 4.21 -13.41
C ALA A 359 24.66 4.72 -13.91
N PRO A 360 24.03 4.06 -14.90
CA PRO A 360 22.69 4.42 -15.33
C PRO A 360 21.64 4.15 -14.23
N GLY A 361 20.57 4.92 -14.25
CA GLY A 361 19.52 4.92 -13.22
C GLY A 361 19.60 6.15 -12.34
N ASN A 362 18.87 6.16 -11.24
CA ASN A 362 18.68 7.28 -10.32
C ASN A 362 18.18 8.54 -11.03
N GLU A 363 17.17 8.39 -11.89
CA GLU A 363 16.62 9.46 -12.71
C GLU A 363 15.08 9.38 -12.80
N TRP A 364 14.43 10.54 -12.96
CA TRP A 364 13.02 10.62 -13.30
C TRP A 364 12.78 10.40 -14.78
N ARG A 365 11.73 9.65 -15.09
CA ARG A 365 11.21 9.47 -16.43
C ARG A 365 9.71 9.70 -16.49
N THR A 366 9.19 9.91 -17.69
CA THR A 366 7.77 10.06 -17.96
C THR A 366 7.30 9.03 -18.98
N ALA A 367 6.01 8.72 -18.94
CA ALA A 367 5.37 7.83 -19.92
C ALA A 367 3.91 8.23 -20.15
N LEU A 368 3.38 7.84 -21.31
CA LEU A 368 1.99 8.09 -21.67
C LEU A 368 1.03 7.08 -21.05
N ALA A 369 1.54 5.95 -20.56
CA ALA A 369 0.75 4.90 -19.93
C ALA A 369 1.62 4.07 -18.95
N TRP A 370 0.96 3.32 -18.06
CA TRP A 370 1.55 2.25 -17.27
C TRP A 370 0.81 0.94 -17.53
N PRO A 371 1.49 -0.22 -17.67
CA PRO A 371 2.95 -0.35 -17.64
C PRO A 371 3.62 0.26 -18.88
N VAL A 372 4.89 0.65 -18.73
CA VAL A 372 5.71 1.07 -19.87
C VAL A 372 6.01 -0.12 -20.78
N PRO A 373 6.28 0.09 -22.08
CA PRO A 373 6.66 -1.00 -22.98
C PRO A 373 7.90 -1.74 -22.48
N ALA A 374 7.73 -3.03 -22.19
CA ALA A 374 8.79 -3.91 -21.73
C ALA A 374 8.62 -5.31 -22.32
N LYS A 375 9.72 -6.05 -22.47
CA LYS A 375 9.70 -7.43 -22.94
C LYS A 375 9.66 -8.38 -21.73
N PRO A 376 8.60 -9.18 -21.54
CA PRO A 376 8.60 -10.23 -20.52
C PRO A 376 9.73 -11.23 -20.81
N THR A 377 10.68 -11.34 -19.90
CA THR A 377 11.86 -12.21 -20.03
C THR A 377 11.91 -13.16 -18.85
N SER A 378 11.96 -14.46 -19.15
CA SER A 378 12.07 -15.50 -18.12
C SER A 378 13.52 -15.76 -17.74
N TYR A 379 13.77 -15.77 -16.42
CA TYR A 379 14.99 -16.30 -15.84
C TYR A 379 14.64 -17.54 -15.02
N PHE A 380 15.15 -18.70 -15.45
CA PHE A 380 14.85 -20.00 -14.85
C PHE A 380 15.79 -20.29 -13.68
N LEU A 381 15.20 -20.81 -12.60
CA LEU A 381 15.94 -21.38 -11.49
C LEU A 381 16.66 -22.65 -11.97
N LYS A 382 17.87 -22.89 -11.48
CA LYS A 382 18.77 -23.94 -11.96
C LYS A 382 19.47 -24.65 -10.80
N PRO A 383 19.94 -25.89 -11.03
CA PRO A 383 20.80 -26.59 -10.07
C PRO A 383 21.98 -25.74 -9.59
N GLY A 384 22.34 -25.92 -8.33
CA GLY A 384 23.47 -25.20 -7.72
C GLY A 384 23.21 -23.71 -7.47
N GLY A 385 21.95 -23.29 -7.40
CA GLY A 385 21.58 -21.89 -7.12
C GLY A 385 21.85 -20.93 -8.27
N ALA A 386 21.88 -21.40 -9.51
CA ALA A 386 22.06 -20.55 -10.68
C ALA A 386 20.72 -20.02 -11.19
N LEU A 387 20.74 -18.81 -11.80
CA LEU A 387 19.61 -18.16 -12.46
C LEU A 387 20.01 -17.82 -13.91
N SER A 388 19.20 -18.20 -14.90
CA SER A 388 19.55 -18.09 -16.31
C SER A 388 18.34 -17.97 -17.23
N GLU A 389 18.48 -17.25 -18.34
CA GLU A 389 17.45 -17.20 -19.39
C GLU A 389 17.25 -18.54 -20.12
N LYS A 390 18.21 -19.46 -20.02
CA LYS A 390 18.11 -20.78 -20.65
C LYS A 390 17.31 -21.70 -19.75
N ILE A 391 16.28 -22.36 -20.33
CA ILE A 391 15.49 -23.36 -19.60
C ILE A 391 16.38 -24.51 -19.11
N ALA A 392 15.98 -25.15 -18.01
CA ALA A 392 16.64 -26.36 -17.51
C ALA A 392 16.47 -27.51 -18.53
N VAL A 393 17.49 -28.32 -18.67
CA VAL A 393 17.49 -29.48 -19.55
C VAL A 393 17.56 -30.80 -18.79
N GLU A 394 17.87 -30.72 -17.51
CA GLU A 394 17.94 -31.83 -16.57
C GLU A 394 16.54 -32.51 -16.45
N PRO A 395 16.47 -33.85 -16.48
CA PRO A 395 15.20 -34.56 -16.36
C PRO A 395 14.58 -34.43 -14.97
N GLU A 396 15.40 -34.33 -13.94
CA GLU A 396 15.01 -34.13 -12.55
C GLU A 396 16.01 -33.18 -11.88
N SER A 397 15.48 -32.14 -11.23
CA SER A 397 16.29 -31.20 -10.47
C SER A 397 15.43 -30.47 -9.43
N THR A 398 15.82 -30.56 -8.16
CA THR A 398 15.07 -29.98 -7.04
C THR A 398 16.02 -29.46 -5.97
N ASP A 399 15.57 -28.42 -5.25
CA ASP A 399 16.15 -27.99 -3.99
C ASP A 399 15.12 -28.12 -2.86
N THR A 400 15.54 -28.69 -1.73
CA THR A 400 14.66 -28.96 -0.59
C THR A 400 15.16 -28.24 0.67
N TYR A 401 14.23 -27.72 1.45
CA TYR A 401 14.51 -27.11 2.76
C TYR A 401 13.42 -27.47 3.77
N PHE A 402 13.73 -27.25 5.05
CA PHE A 402 12.77 -27.44 6.15
C PHE A 402 12.36 -26.07 6.69
N TYR A 403 11.07 -25.80 6.65
CA TYR A 403 10.49 -24.60 7.24
C TYR A 403 9.93 -24.91 8.62
N ASN A 404 10.45 -24.21 9.63
CA ASN A 404 9.97 -24.27 11.01
C ASN A 404 9.21 -22.99 11.37
N PRO A 405 7.88 -23.03 11.58
CA PRO A 405 7.11 -21.85 11.96
C PRO A 405 7.54 -21.16 13.27
N ARG A 406 8.25 -21.89 14.14
CA ARG A 406 8.77 -21.35 15.41
C ARG A 406 10.13 -20.67 15.29
N ASP A 407 10.76 -20.77 14.12
CA ASP A 407 12.01 -20.08 13.78
C ASP A 407 11.89 -19.48 12.36
N PRO A 408 10.97 -18.52 12.16
CA PRO A 408 10.74 -17.94 10.85
C PRO A 408 11.91 -17.08 10.38
N VAL A 409 12.07 -16.95 9.06
CA VAL A 409 13.02 -16.01 8.46
C VAL A 409 12.64 -14.58 8.84
N PRO A 410 13.57 -13.78 9.40
CA PRO A 410 13.28 -12.42 9.81
C PRO A 410 13.06 -11.49 8.62
N THR A 411 12.19 -10.50 8.79
CA THR A 411 12.00 -9.43 7.83
C THR A 411 13.19 -8.47 7.83
N ILE A 412 13.84 -8.34 6.67
CA ILE A 412 14.94 -7.38 6.45
C ILE A 412 14.54 -6.43 5.31
N GLY A 413 14.14 -5.21 5.64
CA GLY A 413 13.72 -4.23 4.64
C GLY A 413 12.40 -4.58 3.93
N GLY A 414 12.21 -4.03 2.74
CA GLY A 414 11.00 -4.17 1.95
C GLY A 414 9.95 -3.09 2.24
N ALA A 415 8.72 -3.31 1.79
CA ALA A 415 7.60 -2.38 1.93
C ALA A 415 6.87 -2.59 3.27
N ASN A 416 7.40 -2.00 4.33
CA ASN A 416 6.93 -2.15 5.72
C ASN A 416 6.39 -0.83 6.30
N LEU A 417 5.55 -0.91 7.33
CA LEU A 417 5.01 0.24 8.06
C LEU A 417 5.76 0.49 9.38
N SER A 418 5.84 -0.52 10.24
CA SER A 418 6.28 -0.38 11.63
C SER A 418 7.72 -0.85 11.87
N VAL A 419 8.28 -1.66 10.97
CA VAL A 419 9.68 -2.09 11.00
C VAL A 419 10.51 -1.37 9.94
N LYS A 420 11.81 -1.59 9.93
CA LYS A 420 12.74 -1.01 8.95
C LYS A 420 12.32 -1.37 7.52
N LYS A 421 12.45 -0.43 6.60
CA LYS A 421 11.96 -0.51 5.23
C LYS A 421 12.99 -0.09 4.19
N GLY A 422 12.75 -0.47 2.93
CA GLY A 422 13.61 -0.11 1.80
C GLY A 422 14.56 -1.23 1.38
N PRO A 423 15.57 -0.89 0.56
CA PRO A 423 16.50 -1.84 -0.07
C PRO A 423 17.60 -2.32 0.91
N MET A 424 17.21 -2.93 2.02
CA MET A 424 18.14 -3.39 3.03
C MET A 424 18.91 -4.65 2.60
N ASP A 425 20.10 -4.82 3.16
CA ASP A 425 21.02 -5.90 2.83
C ASP A 425 20.55 -7.25 3.40
N GLN A 426 20.20 -8.17 2.52
CA GLN A 426 19.68 -9.50 2.85
C GLN A 426 20.72 -10.44 3.47
N ARG A 427 22.03 -10.11 3.44
CA ARG A 427 23.08 -10.86 4.17
C ARG A 427 22.84 -10.88 5.67
N ALA A 428 22.04 -9.94 6.21
CA ALA A 428 21.64 -9.93 7.61
C ALA A 428 20.79 -11.16 8.03
N THR A 429 20.28 -11.96 7.08
CA THR A 429 19.64 -13.25 7.38
C THR A 429 20.63 -14.35 7.74
N GLY A 430 21.93 -14.15 7.50
CA GLY A 430 22.99 -15.16 7.75
C GLY A 430 22.89 -16.38 6.81
N ASP A 431 23.47 -17.51 7.27
CA ASP A 431 23.58 -18.76 6.50
C ASP A 431 22.37 -19.70 6.73
N ARG A 432 21.15 -19.13 6.77
CA ARG A 432 19.91 -19.91 6.93
C ARG A 432 19.75 -20.93 5.80
N LYS A 433 19.41 -22.17 6.16
CA LYS A 433 19.22 -23.28 5.21
C LYS A 433 17.78 -23.35 4.64
N ASP A 434 16.87 -22.55 5.18
CA ASP A 434 15.50 -22.40 4.72
C ASP A 434 15.30 -21.21 3.77
N ILE A 435 16.41 -20.69 3.22
CA ILE A 435 16.42 -19.71 2.14
C ILE A 435 17.19 -20.29 0.95
N LEU A 436 16.49 -20.60 -0.13
CA LEU A 436 17.12 -20.95 -1.40
C LEU A 436 17.48 -19.68 -2.16
N LYS A 437 18.72 -19.60 -2.66
CA LYS A 437 19.21 -18.44 -3.42
C LYS A 437 19.60 -18.87 -4.84
N PHE A 438 19.04 -18.18 -5.83
CA PHE A 438 19.33 -18.40 -7.25
C PHE A 438 19.87 -17.09 -7.84
N VAL A 439 21.07 -17.13 -8.44
CA VAL A 439 21.83 -15.92 -8.82
C VAL A 439 22.33 -16.02 -10.25
N THR A 440 22.20 -14.94 -11.02
CA THR A 440 22.77 -14.86 -12.38
C THR A 440 24.32 -14.82 -12.34
N PRO A 441 24.99 -15.13 -13.45
CA PRO A 441 26.35 -14.64 -13.66
C PRO A 441 26.45 -13.13 -13.51
N VAL A 442 27.66 -12.60 -13.34
CA VAL A 442 27.92 -11.16 -13.33
C VAL A 442 27.40 -10.53 -14.62
N LEU A 443 26.58 -9.49 -14.50
CA LEU A 443 26.04 -8.78 -15.66
C LEU A 443 27.13 -8.05 -16.42
N THR A 444 27.22 -8.30 -17.73
CA THR A 444 28.18 -7.64 -18.62
C THR A 444 27.69 -6.30 -19.15
N SER A 445 26.39 -6.05 -19.06
CA SER A 445 25.68 -4.79 -19.41
C SER A 445 24.55 -4.52 -18.42
N PRO A 446 24.13 -3.27 -18.26
CA PRO A 446 22.98 -2.95 -17.43
C PRO A 446 21.69 -3.59 -17.95
N ILE A 447 20.80 -4.01 -17.04
CA ILE A 447 19.47 -4.54 -17.34
C ILE A 447 18.44 -3.70 -16.59
N GLU A 448 17.55 -3.04 -17.32
CA GLU A 448 16.43 -2.29 -16.75
C GLU A 448 15.20 -3.19 -16.61
N VAL A 449 14.69 -3.29 -15.37
CA VAL A 449 13.43 -3.96 -15.04
C VAL A 449 12.44 -2.90 -14.61
N THR A 450 11.41 -2.65 -15.42
CA THR A 450 10.37 -1.68 -15.13
C THR A 450 8.99 -2.27 -15.43
N GLY A 451 8.19 -2.46 -14.40
CA GLY A 451 6.86 -3.08 -14.46
C GLY A 451 6.66 -4.13 -13.38
N ARG A 452 5.61 -4.95 -13.56
CA ARG A 452 5.19 -5.98 -12.59
C ARG A 452 6.05 -7.24 -12.73
N VAL A 453 6.60 -7.71 -11.63
CA VAL A 453 7.47 -8.89 -11.54
C VAL A 453 6.67 -10.05 -10.97
N ASN A 454 6.78 -11.23 -11.58
CA ASN A 454 6.14 -12.44 -11.10
C ASN A 454 7.14 -13.59 -10.97
N VAL A 455 7.01 -14.40 -9.91
CA VAL A 455 7.76 -15.65 -9.74
C VAL A 455 6.79 -16.81 -9.89
N GLU A 456 7.08 -17.71 -10.82
CA GLU A 456 6.36 -18.97 -10.98
C GLU A 456 7.21 -20.09 -10.36
N LEU A 457 6.71 -20.70 -9.30
CA LEU A 457 7.33 -21.86 -8.65
C LEU A 457 6.56 -23.13 -8.95
N TRP A 458 7.28 -24.17 -9.33
CA TRP A 458 6.81 -25.55 -9.26
C TRP A 458 7.33 -26.14 -7.96
N ALA A 459 6.43 -26.49 -7.05
CA ALA A 459 6.84 -26.88 -5.72
C ALA A 459 5.89 -27.89 -5.09
N GLU A 460 6.42 -28.64 -4.13
CA GLU A 460 5.67 -29.58 -3.29
C GLU A 460 6.00 -29.39 -1.81
N SER A 461 5.12 -29.88 -0.95
CA SER A 461 5.33 -29.94 0.49
C SER A 461 4.79 -31.26 1.05
N ASP A 462 5.34 -31.70 2.18
CA ASP A 462 4.74 -32.79 2.96
C ASP A 462 3.62 -32.31 3.88
N ALA A 463 3.40 -30.98 3.95
CA ALA A 463 2.33 -30.34 4.71
C ALA A 463 1.08 -30.10 3.83
N PRO A 464 -0.13 -30.08 4.42
CA PRO A 464 -1.35 -29.77 3.66
C PRO A 464 -1.43 -28.31 3.23
N ASP A 465 -0.69 -27.41 3.88
CA ASP A 465 -0.57 -26.02 3.56
C ASP A 465 0.79 -25.47 4.01
N THR A 466 1.32 -24.51 3.29
CA THR A 466 2.53 -23.75 3.61
C THR A 466 2.49 -22.41 2.85
N ASP A 467 3.46 -21.54 3.10
CA ASP A 467 3.60 -20.31 2.32
C ASP A 467 4.85 -20.38 1.44
N TRP A 468 4.76 -19.79 0.26
CA TRP A 468 5.88 -19.57 -0.65
C TRP A 468 6.17 -18.09 -0.73
N MET A 469 7.38 -17.69 -0.39
CA MET A 469 7.82 -16.30 -0.44
C MET A 469 8.99 -16.15 -1.39
N ALA A 470 8.96 -15.07 -2.16
CA ALA A 470 10.03 -14.76 -3.08
C ALA A 470 10.53 -13.33 -2.86
N LYS A 471 11.84 -13.13 -3.02
CA LYS A 471 12.49 -11.81 -2.99
C LYS A 471 13.29 -11.63 -4.27
N LEU A 472 13.12 -10.48 -4.93
CA LEU A 472 14.03 -10.01 -5.99
C LEU A 472 15.12 -9.18 -5.33
N VAL A 473 16.37 -9.48 -5.62
CA VAL A 473 17.54 -8.90 -4.98
C VAL A 473 18.55 -8.42 -6.01
N ASP A 474 19.10 -7.24 -5.82
CA ASP A 474 20.25 -6.72 -6.57
C ASP A 474 21.53 -7.02 -5.78
N VAL A 475 22.38 -7.90 -6.34
CA VAL A 475 23.67 -8.28 -5.74
C VAL A 475 24.76 -7.39 -6.31
N TYR A 476 25.32 -6.56 -5.47
CA TYR A 476 26.36 -5.60 -5.80
C TYR A 476 27.75 -6.26 -5.94
N PRO A 477 28.71 -5.60 -6.59
CA PRO A 477 30.09 -6.13 -6.74
C PRO A 477 30.81 -6.38 -5.41
N ASP A 478 30.49 -5.64 -4.35
CA ASP A 478 31.01 -5.82 -2.99
C ASP A 478 30.31 -6.93 -2.20
N GLY A 479 29.36 -7.62 -2.84
CA GLY A 479 28.57 -8.70 -2.27
C GLY A 479 27.35 -8.25 -1.49
N ALA A 480 27.03 -6.94 -1.40
CA ALA A 480 25.78 -6.49 -0.77
C ALA A 480 24.57 -7.01 -1.55
N GLU A 481 23.61 -7.57 -0.85
CA GLU A 481 22.36 -8.15 -1.39
C GLU A 481 21.18 -7.21 -1.13
N ARG A 482 20.97 -6.21 -2.01
CA ARG A 482 19.94 -5.18 -1.82
C ARG A 482 18.57 -5.69 -2.24
N LEU A 483 17.61 -5.67 -1.29
CA LEU A 483 16.22 -6.05 -1.57
C LEU A 483 15.58 -5.08 -2.57
N VAL A 484 14.98 -5.60 -3.62
CA VAL A 484 14.20 -4.82 -4.60
C VAL A 484 12.71 -4.99 -4.35
N LEU A 485 12.23 -6.22 -4.31
CA LEU A 485 10.83 -6.58 -4.09
C LEU A 485 10.73 -7.83 -3.23
N ASP A 486 9.64 -7.98 -2.48
CA ASP A 486 9.30 -9.20 -1.77
C ASP A 486 7.78 -9.39 -1.69
N SER A 487 7.33 -10.65 -1.78
CA SER A 487 5.93 -11.02 -1.68
C SER A 487 5.77 -12.48 -1.25
N ALA A 488 4.49 -12.89 -1.11
CA ALA A 488 4.12 -14.21 -0.64
C ALA A 488 2.94 -14.79 -1.44
N ALA A 489 2.80 -16.11 -1.40
CA ALA A 489 1.61 -16.84 -1.83
C ALA A 489 1.35 -18.00 -0.86
N ARG A 490 0.12 -18.11 -0.33
CA ARG A 490 -0.33 -19.22 0.51
C ARG A 490 -0.80 -20.37 -0.36
N ALA A 491 -0.28 -21.56 -0.09
CA ALA A 491 -0.47 -22.72 -0.95
C ALA A 491 -1.94 -23.11 -1.14
N ARG A 492 -2.77 -22.98 -0.09
CA ARG A 492 -4.20 -23.30 -0.17
C ARG A 492 -4.99 -22.38 -1.12
N PHE A 493 -4.44 -21.19 -1.44
CA PHE A 493 -5.07 -20.20 -2.32
C PHE A 493 -4.46 -20.16 -3.74
N ARG A 494 -3.71 -21.20 -4.14
CA ARG A 494 -3.05 -21.26 -5.46
C ARG A 494 -4.00 -21.22 -6.64
N ASP A 495 -5.24 -21.73 -6.46
CA ASP A 495 -6.25 -21.83 -7.51
C ASP A 495 -7.25 -20.65 -7.50
N GLY A 496 -7.21 -19.79 -6.47
CA GLY A 496 -8.08 -18.63 -6.29
C GLY A 496 -8.12 -18.19 -4.83
N LEU A 497 -8.49 -16.94 -4.60
CA LEU A 497 -8.56 -16.38 -3.23
C LEU A 497 -9.94 -16.60 -2.58
N ASP A 498 -10.92 -17.06 -3.34
CA ASP A 498 -12.32 -17.26 -2.96
C ASP A 498 -12.62 -18.69 -2.49
N HIS A 499 -11.63 -19.59 -2.50
CA HIS A 499 -11.76 -20.96 -1.99
C HIS A 499 -10.40 -21.53 -1.58
N GLU A 500 -10.44 -22.52 -0.70
CA GLU A 500 -9.25 -23.21 -0.20
C GLU A 500 -9.09 -24.58 -0.88
N VAL A 501 -7.87 -24.87 -1.39
CA VAL A 501 -7.51 -26.18 -1.94
C VAL A 501 -6.19 -26.63 -1.30
N PHE A 502 -6.27 -27.60 -0.39
CA PHE A 502 -5.08 -28.10 0.32
C PHE A 502 -4.18 -28.93 -0.59
N MET A 503 -2.87 -28.90 -0.29
CA MET A 503 -1.90 -29.74 -0.99
C MET A 503 -2.00 -31.19 -0.52
N LYS A 504 -1.63 -32.11 -1.41
CA LYS A 504 -1.39 -33.51 -1.09
C LYS A 504 0.12 -33.78 -1.14
N LYS A 505 0.60 -34.53 -0.15
CA LYS A 505 2.01 -34.91 -0.04
C LYS A 505 2.48 -35.62 -1.30
N GLY A 506 3.60 -35.14 -1.88
CA GLY A 506 4.23 -35.73 -3.07
C GLY A 506 3.61 -35.28 -4.40
N GLU A 507 2.60 -34.39 -4.38
CA GLU A 507 2.09 -33.76 -5.59
C GLU A 507 2.79 -32.42 -5.83
N VAL A 508 3.23 -32.19 -7.06
CA VAL A 508 3.87 -30.94 -7.48
C VAL A 508 2.83 -29.97 -8.00
N TYR A 509 2.84 -28.75 -7.52
CA TYR A 509 1.91 -27.69 -7.88
C TYR A 509 2.65 -26.47 -8.43
N ARG A 510 1.98 -25.71 -9.31
CA ARG A 510 2.46 -24.42 -9.79
C ARG A 510 1.90 -23.31 -8.90
N PHE A 511 2.78 -22.46 -8.39
CA PHE A 511 2.45 -21.26 -7.61
C PHE A 511 2.87 -20.01 -8.39
N SER A 512 2.03 -18.98 -8.33
CA SER A 512 2.33 -17.66 -8.86
C SER A 512 2.49 -16.68 -7.70
N ILE A 513 3.67 -16.07 -7.58
CA ILE A 513 3.97 -15.08 -6.54
C ILE A 513 4.14 -13.73 -7.21
N ASP A 514 3.17 -12.86 -7.05
CA ASP A 514 3.18 -11.50 -7.57
C ASP A 514 4.04 -10.61 -6.66
N LEU A 515 5.21 -10.20 -7.15
CA LEU A 515 6.13 -9.34 -6.39
C LEU A 515 5.77 -7.85 -6.47
N TRP A 516 4.68 -7.49 -7.18
CA TRP A 516 4.33 -6.12 -7.50
C TRP A 516 5.26 -5.48 -8.54
N SER A 517 5.13 -4.16 -8.71
CA SER A 517 5.89 -3.41 -9.71
C SER A 517 7.11 -2.71 -9.10
N THR A 518 8.15 -2.58 -9.93
CA THR A 518 9.34 -1.77 -9.63
C THR A 518 9.82 -1.04 -10.87
N SER A 519 10.80 -0.16 -10.71
CA SER A 519 11.62 0.38 -11.79
C SER A 519 13.06 0.54 -11.31
N ILE A 520 13.94 -0.31 -11.80
CA ILE A 520 15.34 -0.40 -11.39
C ILE A 520 16.24 -0.82 -12.54
N ILE A 521 17.48 -0.32 -12.55
CA ILE A 521 18.54 -0.81 -13.39
C ILE A 521 19.50 -1.66 -12.54
N PHE A 522 19.55 -2.96 -12.84
CA PHE A 522 20.64 -3.83 -12.39
C PHE A 522 21.89 -3.48 -13.20
N ASN A 523 22.88 -2.88 -12.57
CA ASN A 523 24.00 -2.30 -13.28
C ASN A 523 25.02 -3.35 -13.74
N LYS A 524 25.90 -2.97 -14.70
CA LYS A 524 27.05 -3.80 -15.08
C LYS A 524 27.89 -4.12 -13.85
N GLY A 525 28.30 -5.36 -13.70
CA GLY A 525 29.06 -5.87 -12.55
C GLY A 525 28.17 -6.40 -11.42
N HIS A 526 26.89 -6.08 -11.40
CA HIS A 526 25.91 -6.63 -10.47
C HIS A 526 25.43 -8.02 -10.90
N ARG A 527 24.57 -8.63 -10.08
CA ARG A 527 23.85 -9.87 -10.41
C ARG A 527 22.39 -9.73 -9.98
N ILE A 528 21.48 -10.36 -10.71
CA ILE A 528 20.09 -10.52 -10.31
C ILE A 528 19.99 -11.78 -9.47
N ALA A 529 19.34 -11.71 -8.31
CA ALA A 529 19.07 -12.88 -7.49
C ALA A 529 17.58 -13.00 -7.13
N ILE A 530 17.14 -14.26 -6.99
CA ILE A 530 15.86 -14.64 -6.42
C ILE A 530 16.12 -15.47 -5.17
N HIS A 531 15.55 -15.03 -4.05
CA HIS A 531 15.51 -15.83 -2.82
C HIS A 531 14.12 -16.43 -2.68
N VAL A 532 14.04 -17.72 -2.36
CA VAL A 532 12.80 -18.45 -2.09
C VAL A 532 12.83 -19.01 -0.68
N THR A 533 11.76 -18.80 0.07
CA THR A 533 11.59 -19.29 1.45
C THR A 533 10.10 -19.47 1.77
N SER A 534 9.77 -19.81 3.03
CA SER A 534 8.37 -19.98 3.47
C SER A 534 7.95 -19.04 4.60
N SER A 535 8.78 -18.05 4.93
CA SER A 535 8.44 -17.07 5.98
C SER A 535 9.18 -15.75 5.78
N ASN A 536 8.63 -14.67 6.36
CA ASN A 536 9.21 -13.34 6.39
C ASN A 536 8.54 -12.55 7.54
N ASP A 537 8.89 -12.91 8.78
CA ASP A 537 8.25 -12.41 10.00
C ASP A 537 8.99 -11.16 10.55
N PRO A 538 8.27 -10.12 10.95
CA PRO A 538 6.83 -10.00 11.15
C PRO A 538 6.05 -9.44 9.96
N ARG A 539 6.64 -9.25 8.76
CA ARG A 539 5.92 -8.72 7.60
C ARG A 539 4.65 -9.54 7.33
N PHE A 540 4.81 -10.85 7.30
CA PHE A 540 3.73 -11.81 7.12
C PHE A 540 3.56 -12.68 8.37
N ASP A 541 2.35 -13.12 8.63
CA ASP A 541 2.03 -14.05 9.70
C ASP A 541 2.50 -15.46 9.31
N PRO A 542 3.41 -16.10 10.07
CA PRO A 542 3.96 -17.41 9.74
C PRO A 542 2.88 -18.48 9.59
N ASN A 543 2.90 -19.24 8.49
CA ASN A 543 1.99 -20.37 8.31
C ASN A 543 2.35 -21.50 9.28
N PRO A 544 1.40 -22.00 10.10
CA PRO A 544 1.66 -23.11 11.02
C PRO A 544 1.85 -24.47 10.33
N ASN A 545 1.63 -24.58 9.01
CA ASN A 545 1.70 -25.77 8.16
C ASN A 545 0.68 -26.87 8.50
N THR A 546 -0.29 -26.61 9.37
CA THR A 546 -1.26 -27.61 9.85
C THR A 546 -2.48 -27.75 8.94
N GLY A 547 -2.72 -26.77 8.06
CA GLY A 547 -3.95 -26.67 7.28
C GLY A 547 -5.14 -26.11 8.06
N LYS A 548 -4.99 -25.84 9.35
CA LYS A 548 -6.04 -25.19 10.16
C LYS A 548 -6.26 -23.73 9.76
N PRO A 549 -7.38 -23.12 10.17
CA PRO A 549 -7.58 -21.69 10.03
C PRO A 549 -6.46 -20.90 10.71
N LEU A 550 -6.11 -19.76 10.16
CA LEU A 550 -5.06 -18.89 10.70
C LEU A 550 -5.35 -18.51 12.15
N ARG A 551 -4.35 -18.69 13.05
CA ARG A 551 -4.44 -18.39 14.50
C ARG A 551 -5.54 -19.15 15.24
N ALA A 552 -5.97 -20.31 14.74
CA ALA A 552 -6.98 -21.14 15.40
C ALA A 552 -6.47 -21.71 16.74
N ASP A 553 -5.19 -22.09 16.78
CA ASP A 553 -4.47 -22.59 17.94
C ASP A 553 -2.95 -22.40 17.78
N ASP A 554 -2.16 -22.86 18.74
CA ASP A 554 -0.69 -22.75 18.75
C ASP A 554 0.01 -23.98 18.12
N GLU A 555 -0.74 -24.90 17.49
CA GLU A 555 -0.16 -26.08 16.87
C GLU A 555 0.63 -25.69 15.61
N THR A 556 1.84 -26.21 15.52
CA THR A 556 2.73 -26.00 14.36
C THR A 556 3.39 -27.31 13.97
N ARG A 557 3.73 -27.44 12.69
CA ARG A 557 4.59 -28.53 12.22
C ARG A 557 5.70 -28.00 11.34
N VAL A 558 6.85 -28.64 11.38
CA VAL A 558 7.92 -28.40 10.40
C VAL A 558 7.48 -29.00 9.07
N ALA A 559 7.56 -28.21 8.01
CA ALA A 559 7.28 -28.66 6.64
C ALA A 559 8.57 -28.91 5.87
N ARG A 560 8.61 -30.02 5.14
CA ARG A 560 9.63 -30.27 4.11
C ARG A 560 9.11 -29.74 2.79
N ASN A 561 9.70 -28.63 2.34
CA ASN A 561 9.32 -27.92 1.12
C ASN A 561 10.38 -28.14 0.03
N THR A 562 9.93 -28.47 -1.17
CA THR A 562 10.81 -28.78 -2.31
C THR A 562 10.42 -27.90 -3.49
N VAL A 563 11.39 -27.21 -4.08
CA VAL A 563 11.24 -26.40 -5.30
C VAL A 563 11.84 -27.19 -6.46
N HIS A 564 11.06 -27.40 -7.50
CA HIS A 564 11.46 -28.06 -8.74
C HIS A 564 11.95 -27.03 -9.75
N HIS A 565 13.01 -27.37 -10.46
CA HIS A 565 13.56 -26.54 -11.53
C HIS A 565 14.15 -27.41 -12.66
N ASP A 566 13.47 -28.50 -12.94
CA ASP A 566 13.75 -29.40 -14.03
C ASP A 566 13.02 -28.99 -15.32
N ARG A 567 13.19 -29.79 -16.38
CA ARG A 567 12.57 -29.55 -17.68
C ARG A 567 11.03 -29.59 -17.65
N ALA A 568 10.43 -30.44 -16.82
CA ALA A 568 8.98 -30.58 -16.72
C ALA A 568 8.35 -29.52 -15.80
N HIS A 569 9.13 -29.05 -14.83
CA HIS A 569 8.71 -28.10 -13.79
C HIS A 569 9.66 -26.89 -13.74
N PRO A 570 9.66 -26.03 -14.78
CA PRO A 570 10.63 -24.96 -14.94
C PRO A 570 10.28 -23.73 -14.09
N SER A 571 10.60 -23.76 -12.79
CA SER A 571 10.46 -22.58 -11.94
C SER A 571 11.26 -21.40 -12.48
N ARG A 572 10.68 -20.19 -12.43
CA ARG A 572 11.27 -19.00 -13.05
C ARG A 572 10.79 -17.70 -12.41
N VAL A 573 11.54 -16.62 -12.64
CA VAL A 573 11.05 -15.26 -12.51
C VAL A 573 10.80 -14.65 -13.88
N LEU A 574 9.68 -13.94 -14.03
CA LEU A 574 9.36 -13.13 -15.20
C LEU A 574 9.69 -11.68 -14.90
N LEU A 575 10.68 -11.14 -15.62
CA LEU A 575 11.13 -9.75 -15.49
C LEU A 575 10.65 -8.94 -16.70
N PRO A 576 9.97 -7.80 -16.50
CA PRO A 576 9.64 -6.86 -17.56
C PRO A 576 10.87 -6.03 -17.95
N ILE A 577 11.68 -6.55 -18.88
CA ILE A 577 12.92 -5.91 -19.31
C ILE A 577 12.61 -4.83 -20.35
N VAL A 578 12.99 -3.59 -20.04
CA VAL A 578 12.91 -2.48 -20.99
C VAL A 578 14.05 -2.62 -21.99
N PRO A 579 13.77 -2.67 -23.31
CA PRO A 579 14.81 -2.75 -24.31
C PRO A 579 15.78 -1.57 -24.21
N SER A 580 17.08 -1.84 -24.23
CA SER A 580 18.09 -0.79 -24.36
C SER A 580 17.98 -0.15 -25.73
N TYR A 581 17.48 1.09 -25.80
CA TYR A 581 17.57 1.85 -27.03
C TYR A 581 19.02 2.29 -27.24
N GLY A 582 19.65 1.77 -28.28
CA GLY A 582 20.97 2.22 -28.76
C GLY A 582 20.84 3.61 -29.41
N GLY A 583 20.78 4.66 -28.61
CA GLY A 583 20.67 6.03 -29.09
C GLY A 583 20.09 6.96 -28.02
N LYS A 584 20.45 8.25 -28.08
CA LYS A 584 19.90 9.27 -27.16
C LYS A 584 18.38 9.12 -27.08
N ARG A 585 17.88 8.86 -25.87
CA ARG A 585 16.43 8.83 -25.60
C ARG A 585 15.83 10.22 -25.87
N PRO A 586 14.61 10.32 -26.44
CA PRO A 586 13.96 11.60 -26.71
C PRO A 586 13.66 12.40 -25.44
#